data_bd2a4f2f5c3b47dce0b1b263d8be88d1
#
_entry.id   bd2a4f2f5c3b47dce0b1b263d8be88d1
#
_cell.length_a   1.000
_cell.length_b   1.000
_cell.length_c   1.000
_cell.angle_alpha   90.00
_cell.angle_beta   90.00
_cell.angle_gamma   90.00
#
_symmetry.space_group_name_H-M   'P 1'
#
loop_
_entity.id
_entity.type
_entity.pdbx_description
1 polymer ?
#
loop_
_entity_poly.entity_id
_entity_poly.type
_entity_poly.pdbx_seq_one_letter_code
_entity_poly.pdbx_strand_id
1 'polypeptide(L)'
;QSSLAVLLVGIIFSFFYEIRDWGWIIAFVITLSLYEVQIQIVRGLGRNKQFVFAGILTAFQIGLYSLIFVAWLKMGIGGIFCSNILARLVSMVVIEFQTRVFKRYFVVSFKDKALNRALLKYSLPLLPNAICWWLLGSSSRLFIEHYLGLEANGIFAVGMKFSTILETFSVIVYQAWQETAIKQYEAPDREVFFSRIFNAYS
;
A
#
# COMPACT_ATOMS: atom_id res chain seq x y z
N GLN A 1 -4.45 -5.54 -3.44
CA GLN A 1 -5.80 -5.84 -2.87
C GLN A 1 -6.39 -4.63 -2.14
N SER A 2 -5.57 -3.82 -1.47
CA SER A 2 -6.00 -2.58 -0.82
C SER A 2 -6.46 -1.50 -1.81
N SER A 3 -5.86 -1.44 -3.00
CA SER A 3 -6.16 -0.40 -3.98
C SER A 3 -7.56 -0.50 -4.60
N LEU A 4 -8.09 -1.70 -4.79
CA LEU A 4 -9.47 -1.89 -5.28
C LEU A 4 -10.51 -1.52 -4.20
N ALA A 5 -10.23 -1.85 -2.95
CA ALA A 5 -11.06 -1.44 -1.81
C ALA A 5 -11.03 0.08 -1.62
N VAL A 6 -9.86 0.72 -1.76
CA VAL A 6 -9.71 2.18 -1.71
C VAL A 6 -10.43 2.85 -2.88
N LEU A 7 -10.39 2.27 -4.09
CA LEU A 7 -11.15 2.76 -5.25
C LEU A 7 -12.66 2.68 -5.01
N LEU A 8 -13.16 1.56 -4.53
CA LEU A 8 -14.60 1.39 -4.26
C LEU A 8 -15.07 2.33 -3.14
N VAL A 9 -14.31 2.46 -2.06
CA VAL A 9 -14.62 3.38 -0.97
C VAL A 9 -14.51 4.82 -1.45
N GLY A 10 -13.52 5.18 -2.25
CA GLY A 10 -13.39 6.50 -2.87
C GLY A 10 -14.61 6.84 -3.74
N ILE A 11 -15.07 5.92 -4.57
CA ILE A 11 -16.26 6.10 -5.43
C ILE A 11 -17.54 6.25 -4.59
N ILE A 12 -17.69 5.47 -3.51
CA ILE A 12 -18.85 5.58 -2.61
C ILE A 12 -18.84 6.91 -1.86
N PHE A 13 -17.67 7.33 -1.35
CA PHE A 13 -17.54 8.64 -0.69
C PHE A 13 -17.74 9.80 -1.65
N SER A 14 -17.43 9.61 -2.93
CA SER A 14 -17.63 10.61 -3.97
C SER A 14 -19.08 10.99 -4.19
N PHE A 15 -19.96 10.05 -3.99
CA PHE A 15 -21.40 10.27 -4.16
C PHE A 15 -22.03 11.09 -3.03
N PHE A 16 -21.34 11.18 -1.87
CA PHE A 16 -21.86 11.87 -0.68
C PHE A 16 -21.26 13.24 -0.39
N TYR A 17 -20.14 13.62 -1.04
CA TYR A 17 -19.46 14.90 -0.79
C TYR A 17 -19.11 15.59 -2.11
N GLU A 18 -19.53 16.85 -2.27
CA GLU A 18 -19.03 17.77 -3.31
C GLU A 18 -17.55 18.13 -3.03
N ILE A 19 -16.62 17.24 -3.40
CA ILE A 19 -15.19 17.50 -3.22
C ILE A 19 -14.66 18.24 -4.45
N ARG A 20 -14.24 19.48 -4.27
CA ARG A 20 -13.70 20.37 -5.31
C ARG A 20 -12.46 19.81 -6.02
N ASP A 21 -11.76 18.82 -5.43
CA ASP A 21 -10.46 18.33 -5.89
C ASP A 21 -10.49 16.87 -6.40
N TRP A 22 -11.59 16.44 -7.00
CA TRP A 22 -11.78 15.07 -7.52
C TRP A 22 -10.69 14.61 -8.45
N GLY A 23 -10.20 15.49 -9.31
CA GLY A 23 -9.15 15.15 -10.27
C GLY A 23 -7.88 14.65 -9.60
N TRP A 24 -7.48 15.28 -8.49
CA TRP A 24 -6.29 14.88 -7.73
C TRP A 24 -6.46 13.52 -7.05
N ILE A 25 -7.63 13.24 -6.49
CA ILE A 25 -7.92 11.98 -5.82
C ILE A 25 -7.90 10.83 -6.83
N ILE A 26 -8.56 10.98 -7.96
CA ILE A 26 -8.59 9.95 -9.02
C ILE A 26 -7.17 9.70 -9.54
N ALA A 27 -6.43 10.74 -9.88
CA ALA A 27 -5.05 10.63 -10.35
C ALA A 27 -4.15 9.93 -9.32
N PHE A 28 -4.28 10.27 -8.04
CA PHE A 28 -3.56 9.65 -6.95
C PHE A 28 -3.88 8.16 -6.82
N VAL A 29 -5.16 7.78 -6.82
CA VAL A 29 -5.59 6.39 -6.68
C VAL A 29 -5.14 5.54 -7.87
N ILE A 30 -5.24 6.06 -9.09
CA ILE A 30 -4.75 5.36 -10.28
C ILE A 30 -3.23 5.15 -10.19
N THR A 31 -2.48 6.20 -9.87
CA THR A 31 -1.01 6.12 -9.77
C THR A 31 -0.58 5.18 -8.65
N LEU A 32 -1.25 5.25 -7.49
CA LEU A 32 -1.03 4.33 -6.37
C LEU A 32 -1.25 2.87 -6.79
N SER A 33 -2.38 2.59 -7.46
CA SER A 33 -2.73 1.24 -7.89
C SER A 33 -1.72 0.67 -8.89
N LEU A 34 -1.30 1.46 -9.86
CA LEU A 34 -0.30 1.04 -10.86
C LEU A 34 1.06 0.77 -10.20
N TYR A 35 1.50 1.65 -9.29
CA TYR A 35 2.74 1.47 -8.54
C TYR A 35 2.71 0.20 -7.70
N GLU A 36 1.63 -0.04 -6.95
CA GLU A 36 1.48 -1.24 -6.12
C GLU A 36 1.51 -2.53 -6.96
N VAL A 37 0.84 -2.55 -8.11
CA VAL A 37 0.89 -3.70 -9.02
C VAL A 37 2.32 -3.95 -9.50
N GLN A 38 3.04 -2.91 -9.94
CA GLN A 38 4.42 -3.05 -10.40
C GLN A 38 5.34 -3.60 -9.31
N ILE A 39 5.24 -3.05 -8.10
CA ILE A 39 6.06 -3.47 -6.96
C ILE A 39 5.77 -4.92 -6.56
N GLN A 40 4.51 -5.34 -6.56
CA GLN A 40 4.17 -6.73 -6.26
C GLN A 40 4.68 -7.70 -7.32
N ILE A 41 4.68 -7.31 -8.59
CA ILE A 41 5.28 -8.13 -9.66
C ILE A 41 6.81 -8.26 -9.44
N VAL A 42 7.50 -7.16 -9.12
CA VAL A 42 8.95 -7.16 -8.84
C VAL A 42 9.26 -8.10 -7.67
N ARG A 43 8.45 -8.05 -6.60
CA ARG A 43 8.57 -8.95 -5.44
C ARG A 43 8.30 -10.40 -5.83
N GLY A 44 7.24 -10.67 -6.59
CA GLY A 44 6.86 -12.00 -7.05
C GLY A 44 7.92 -12.66 -7.95
N LEU A 45 8.72 -11.85 -8.65
CA LEU A 45 9.88 -12.30 -9.43
C LEU A 45 11.13 -12.57 -8.56
N GLY A 46 11.04 -12.47 -7.24
CA GLY A 46 12.15 -12.67 -6.31
C GLY A 46 13.21 -11.56 -6.32
N ARG A 47 12.89 -10.41 -6.93
CA ARG A 47 13.82 -9.27 -7.02
C ARG A 47 13.73 -8.38 -5.78
N ASN A 48 13.97 -8.96 -4.61
CA ASN A 48 13.79 -8.30 -3.31
C ASN A 48 14.66 -7.03 -3.14
N LYS A 49 15.86 -7.00 -3.72
CA LYS A 49 16.73 -5.80 -3.67
C LYS A 49 16.07 -4.61 -4.37
N GLN A 50 15.51 -4.81 -5.56
CA GLN A 50 14.81 -3.77 -6.30
C GLN A 50 13.51 -3.36 -5.62
N PHE A 51 12.80 -4.30 -5.00
CA PHE A 51 11.61 -4.01 -4.18
C PHE A 51 11.95 -3.07 -3.02
N VAL A 52 12.99 -3.37 -2.24
CA VAL A 52 13.42 -2.54 -1.11
C VAL A 52 13.92 -1.18 -1.59
N PHE A 53 14.75 -1.17 -2.64
CA PHE A 53 15.24 0.08 -3.24
C PHE A 53 14.09 0.98 -3.69
N ALA A 54 13.07 0.43 -4.32
CA ALA A 54 11.88 1.16 -4.75
C ALA A 54 11.15 1.82 -3.58
N GLY A 55 10.97 1.08 -2.48
CA GLY A 55 10.32 1.60 -1.27
C GLY A 55 11.09 2.79 -0.67
N ILE A 56 12.41 2.65 -0.52
CA ILE A 56 13.29 3.71 0.01
C ILE A 56 13.27 4.93 -0.92
N LEU A 57 13.42 4.71 -2.23
CA LEU A 57 13.42 5.78 -3.23
C LEU A 57 12.10 6.56 -3.19
N THR A 58 10.97 5.85 -3.18
CA THR A 58 9.64 6.48 -3.16
C THR A 58 9.41 7.26 -1.87
N ALA A 59 9.79 6.71 -0.71
CA ALA A 59 9.67 7.40 0.57
C ALA A 59 10.50 8.69 0.61
N PHE A 60 11.75 8.62 0.15
CA PHE A 60 12.63 9.79 0.06
C PHE A 60 12.06 10.87 -0.87
N GLN A 61 11.57 10.47 -2.05
CA GLN A 61 10.97 11.39 -3.02
C GLN A 61 9.68 12.04 -2.48
N ILE A 62 8.81 11.28 -1.79
CA ILE A 62 7.61 11.85 -1.17
C ILE A 62 8.02 12.93 -0.16
N GLY A 63 9.01 12.66 0.70
CA GLY A 63 9.52 13.63 1.66
C GLY A 63 10.06 14.89 0.97
N LEU A 64 10.94 14.71 -0.02
CA LEU A 64 11.56 15.80 -0.77
C LEU A 64 10.52 16.64 -1.51
N TYR A 65 9.63 16.02 -2.27
CA TYR A 65 8.61 16.74 -3.02
C TYR A 65 7.57 17.41 -2.11
N SER A 66 7.25 16.78 -0.96
CA SER A 66 6.37 17.40 0.03
C SER A 66 6.98 18.67 0.61
N LEU A 67 8.29 18.68 0.89
CA LEU A 67 8.99 19.89 1.31
C LEU A 67 8.91 20.99 0.24
N ILE A 68 9.10 20.63 -1.03
CA ILE A 68 9.07 21.60 -2.14
C ILE A 68 7.63 22.13 -2.35
N PHE A 69 6.64 21.25 -2.52
CA PHE A 69 5.28 21.66 -2.90
C PHE A 69 4.49 22.24 -1.74
N VAL A 70 4.66 21.70 -0.52
CA VAL A 70 3.88 22.15 0.63
C VAL A 70 4.57 23.28 1.37
N ALA A 71 5.86 23.13 1.70
CA ALA A 71 6.58 24.13 2.50
C ALA A 71 7.02 25.33 1.65
N TRP A 72 7.56 25.12 0.47
CA TRP A 72 8.13 26.18 -0.36
C TRP A 72 7.09 26.84 -1.27
N LEU A 73 6.35 26.03 -2.05
CA LEU A 73 5.32 26.52 -2.99
C LEU A 73 3.97 26.79 -2.30
N LYS A 74 3.79 26.40 -1.03
CA LYS A 74 2.56 26.58 -0.23
C LYS A 74 1.27 26.12 -0.93
N MET A 75 1.35 25.04 -1.72
CA MET A 75 0.21 24.51 -2.49
C MET A 75 -0.86 23.82 -1.62
N GLY A 76 -0.69 23.77 -0.29
CA GLY A 76 -1.64 23.15 0.61
C GLY A 76 -1.88 21.67 0.33
N ILE A 77 -3.15 21.26 0.33
CA ILE A 77 -3.57 19.86 0.11
C ILE A 77 -3.18 19.37 -1.29
N GLY A 78 -3.32 20.22 -2.33
CA GLY A 78 -2.89 19.89 -3.69
C GLY A 78 -1.41 19.53 -3.79
N GLY A 79 -0.55 20.20 -3.02
CA GLY A 79 0.88 19.90 -2.94
C GLY A 79 1.17 18.49 -2.39
N ILE A 80 0.35 18.00 -1.46
CA ILE A 80 0.46 16.64 -0.92
C ILE A 80 0.13 15.61 -2.01
N PHE A 81 -0.93 15.82 -2.77
CA PHE A 81 -1.29 14.92 -3.88
C PHE A 81 -0.23 14.95 -4.99
N CYS A 82 0.22 16.14 -5.41
CA CYS A 82 1.29 16.27 -6.40
C CYS A 82 2.56 15.55 -5.99
N SER A 83 3.03 15.72 -4.76
CA SER A 83 4.24 15.06 -4.26
C SER A 83 4.13 13.55 -4.29
N ASN A 84 2.98 13.01 -3.88
CA ASN A 84 2.73 11.59 -3.86
C ASN A 84 2.60 10.98 -5.27
N ILE A 85 1.92 11.66 -6.19
CA ILE A 85 1.76 11.22 -7.58
C ILE A 85 3.13 11.24 -8.27
N LEU A 86 3.84 12.36 -8.19
CA LEU A 86 5.13 12.53 -8.86
C LEU A 86 6.19 11.53 -8.35
N ALA A 87 6.27 11.33 -7.02
CA ALA A 87 7.19 10.37 -6.43
C ALA A 87 6.95 8.94 -6.95
N ARG A 88 5.70 8.51 -7.03
CA ARG A 88 5.37 7.18 -7.55
C ARG A 88 5.64 7.06 -9.04
N LEU A 89 5.30 8.06 -9.84
CA LEU A 89 5.58 8.05 -11.28
C LEU A 89 7.08 7.95 -11.55
N VAL A 90 7.89 8.76 -10.87
CA VAL A 90 9.35 8.70 -11.02
C VAL A 90 9.90 7.34 -10.56
N SER A 91 9.43 6.83 -9.42
CA SER A 91 9.82 5.51 -8.95
C SER A 91 9.42 4.39 -9.91
N MET A 92 8.21 4.45 -10.49
CA MET A 92 7.78 3.50 -11.53
C MET A 92 8.71 3.50 -12.73
N VAL A 93 9.09 4.68 -13.21
CA VAL A 93 10.03 4.82 -14.33
C VAL A 93 11.40 4.25 -13.98
N VAL A 94 11.96 4.60 -12.83
CA VAL A 94 13.28 4.09 -12.38
C VAL A 94 13.27 2.56 -12.27
N ILE A 95 12.22 1.99 -11.67
CA ILE A 95 12.09 0.52 -11.54
C ILE A 95 11.92 -0.13 -12.89
N GLU A 96 11.15 0.47 -13.80
CA GLU A 96 10.97 -0.06 -15.14
C GLU A 96 12.30 -0.10 -15.92
N PHE A 97 13.14 0.94 -15.81
CA PHE A 97 14.48 0.93 -16.39
C PHE A 97 15.35 -0.21 -15.85
N GLN A 98 15.26 -0.50 -14.55
CA GLN A 98 16.05 -1.57 -13.92
C GLN A 98 15.50 -2.97 -14.19
N THR A 99 14.18 -3.13 -14.24
CA THR A 99 13.55 -4.44 -14.23
C THR A 99 12.88 -4.82 -15.54
N ARG A 100 12.49 -3.84 -16.34
CA ARG A 100 11.72 -3.98 -17.58
C ARG A 100 10.46 -4.84 -17.41
N VAL A 101 9.80 -4.72 -16.25
CA VAL A 101 8.67 -5.56 -15.86
C VAL A 101 7.47 -5.30 -16.75
N PHE A 102 7.13 -4.04 -16.98
CA PHE A 102 6.01 -3.69 -17.86
C PHE A 102 6.25 -4.17 -19.29
N LYS A 103 7.45 -3.93 -19.83
CA LYS A 103 7.78 -4.35 -21.18
C LYS A 103 7.74 -5.87 -21.38
N ARG A 104 8.08 -6.64 -20.32
CA ARG A 104 8.26 -8.10 -20.41
C ARG A 104 7.04 -8.88 -19.94
N TYR A 105 6.30 -8.37 -18.94
CA TYR A 105 5.24 -9.11 -18.24
C TYR A 105 3.87 -8.42 -18.32
N PHE A 106 3.80 -7.17 -18.76
CA PHE A 106 2.53 -6.45 -18.91
C PHE A 106 1.83 -6.84 -20.23
N VAL A 107 1.75 -8.14 -20.46
CA VAL A 107 0.79 -8.66 -21.43
C VAL A 107 -0.50 -8.88 -20.66
N VAL A 108 -1.35 -7.86 -20.67
CA VAL A 108 -2.71 -7.97 -20.13
C VAL A 108 -3.46 -8.94 -21.04
N SER A 109 -3.30 -10.22 -20.79
CA SER A 109 -4.08 -11.25 -21.44
C SER A 109 -5.45 -11.34 -20.77
N PHE A 110 -6.34 -10.40 -21.09
CA PHE A 110 -7.77 -10.52 -20.74
C PHE A 110 -8.42 -11.77 -21.36
N LYS A 111 -7.70 -12.49 -22.21
CA LYS A 111 -8.20 -13.68 -22.93
C LYS A 111 -8.26 -14.92 -22.06
N ASP A 112 -7.47 -15.02 -21.00
CA ASP A 112 -7.50 -16.20 -20.13
C ASP A 112 -8.57 -16.05 -19.04
N LYS A 113 -9.81 -16.40 -19.44
CA LYS A 113 -10.97 -16.37 -18.52
C LYS A 113 -10.79 -17.29 -17.31
N ALA A 114 -10.05 -18.40 -17.45
CA ALA A 114 -9.82 -19.35 -16.38
C ALA A 114 -8.92 -18.75 -15.30
N LEU A 115 -7.82 -18.12 -15.69
CA LEU A 115 -6.91 -17.42 -14.79
C LEU A 115 -7.62 -16.25 -14.07
N ASN A 116 -8.36 -15.43 -14.83
CA ASN A 116 -9.09 -14.30 -14.25
C ASN A 116 -10.14 -14.76 -13.24
N ARG A 117 -10.85 -15.85 -13.52
CA ARG A 117 -11.83 -16.42 -12.58
C ARG A 117 -11.16 -16.99 -11.33
N ALA A 118 -10.01 -17.65 -11.47
CA ALA A 118 -9.23 -18.15 -10.33
C ALA A 118 -8.73 -17.02 -9.45
N LEU A 119 -8.20 -15.95 -10.04
CA LEU A 119 -7.76 -14.75 -9.30
C LEU A 119 -8.91 -14.07 -8.57
N LEU A 120 -10.06 -13.89 -9.22
CA LEU A 120 -11.26 -13.32 -8.59
C LEU A 120 -11.76 -14.20 -7.44
N LYS A 121 -11.84 -15.51 -7.64
CA LYS A 121 -12.26 -16.46 -6.59
C LYS A 121 -11.34 -16.41 -5.38
N TYR A 122 -10.04 -16.21 -5.58
CA TYR A 122 -9.08 -16.05 -4.49
C TYR A 122 -9.17 -14.67 -3.82
N SER A 123 -9.33 -13.60 -4.60
CA SER A 123 -9.28 -12.23 -4.08
C SER A 123 -10.60 -11.79 -3.42
N LEU A 124 -11.75 -12.27 -3.91
CA LEU A 124 -13.06 -11.84 -3.43
C LEU A 124 -13.28 -12.11 -1.94
N PRO A 125 -12.95 -13.29 -1.39
CA PRO A 125 -13.07 -13.55 0.04
C PRO A 125 -12.15 -12.70 0.94
N LEU A 126 -11.09 -12.10 0.37
CA LEU A 126 -10.17 -11.26 1.13
C LEU A 126 -10.63 -9.79 1.21
N LEU A 127 -11.58 -9.37 0.37
CA LEU A 127 -12.12 -8.01 0.37
C LEU A 127 -12.81 -7.64 1.69
N PRO A 128 -13.72 -8.46 2.27
CA PRO A 128 -14.35 -8.15 3.55
C PRO A 128 -13.31 -7.94 4.66
N ASN A 129 -12.28 -8.79 4.71
CA ASN A 129 -11.20 -8.64 5.69
C ASN A 129 -10.46 -7.30 5.53
N ALA A 130 -10.13 -6.91 4.29
CA ALA A 130 -9.47 -5.62 4.03
C ALA A 130 -10.36 -4.43 4.44
N ILE A 131 -11.67 -4.52 4.17
CA ILE A 131 -12.65 -3.49 4.56
C ILE A 131 -12.74 -3.39 6.09
N CYS A 132 -12.82 -4.52 6.80
CA CYS A 132 -12.85 -4.53 8.26
C CYS A 132 -11.59 -3.88 8.88
N TRP A 133 -10.40 -4.21 8.37
CA TRP A 133 -9.17 -3.57 8.82
C TRP A 133 -9.15 -2.07 8.56
N TRP A 134 -9.64 -1.63 7.42
CA TRP A 134 -9.74 -0.21 7.11
C TRP A 134 -10.76 0.50 8.02
N LEU A 135 -11.92 -0.10 8.27
CA LEU A 135 -12.92 0.43 9.18
C LEU A 135 -12.36 0.56 10.60
N LEU A 136 -11.67 -0.44 11.11
CA LEU A 136 -11.03 -0.39 12.43
C LEU A 136 -10.00 0.75 12.52
N GLY A 137 -9.16 0.91 11.52
CA GLY A 137 -8.15 1.98 11.50
C GLY A 137 -8.73 3.40 11.33
N SER A 138 -9.83 3.52 10.56
CA SER A 138 -10.41 4.83 10.24
C SER A 138 -11.49 5.26 11.23
N SER A 139 -12.22 4.31 11.85
CA SER A 139 -13.33 4.61 12.76
C SER A 139 -12.91 5.45 13.95
N SER A 140 -11.78 5.15 14.56
CA SER A 140 -11.26 5.93 15.70
C SER A 140 -11.14 7.42 15.38
N ARG A 141 -10.65 7.75 14.17
CA ARG A 141 -10.50 9.15 13.73
C ARG A 141 -11.85 9.82 13.50
N LEU A 142 -12.81 9.09 12.89
CA LEU A 142 -14.15 9.62 12.66
C LEU A 142 -14.89 9.90 13.98
N PHE A 143 -14.78 9.00 14.97
CA PHE A 143 -15.37 9.22 16.28
C PHE A 143 -14.71 10.37 17.02
N ILE A 144 -13.38 10.47 17.02
CA ILE A 144 -12.66 11.57 17.67
C ILE A 144 -13.05 12.90 17.03
N GLU A 145 -13.11 12.97 15.70
CA GLU A 145 -13.50 14.20 15.00
C GLU A 145 -14.93 14.61 15.33
N HIS A 146 -15.85 13.63 15.35
CA HIS A 146 -17.26 13.90 15.61
C HIS A 146 -17.54 14.36 17.06
N TYR A 147 -16.92 13.73 18.04
CA TYR A 147 -17.19 14.00 19.46
C TYR A 147 -16.25 15.02 20.11
N LEU A 148 -14.99 15.09 19.68
CA LEU A 148 -13.96 15.91 20.29
C LEU A 148 -13.41 17.02 19.38
N GLY A 149 -13.80 16.99 18.09
CA GLY A 149 -13.42 18.00 17.12
C GLY A 149 -12.06 17.77 16.43
N LEU A 150 -11.78 18.65 15.47
CA LEU A 150 -10.58 18.55 14.60
C LEU A 150 -9.26 18.69 15.38
N GLU A 151 -9.21 19.50 16.42
CA GLU A 151 -8.00 19.71 17.22
C GLU A 151 -7.57 18.42 17.94
N ALA A 152 -8.52 17.75 18.58
CA ALA A 152 -8.28 16.46 19.23
C ALA A 152 -7.86 15.38 18.25
N ASN A 153 -8.46 15.36 17.04
CA ASN A 153 -8.08 14.44 15.97
C ASN A 153 -6.64 14.73 15.48
N GLY A 154 -6.22 16.00 15.45
CA GLY A 154 -4.85 16.39 15.16
C GLY A 154 -3.84 15.85 16.17
N ILE A 155 -4.13 16.01 17.46
CA ILE A 155 -3.28 15.48 18.55
C ILE A 155 -3.19 13.94 18.48
N PHE A 156 -4.34 13.28 18.29
CA PHE A 156 -4.40 11.82 18.09
C PHE A 156 -3.55 11.36 16.90
N ALA A 157 -3.61 12.07 15.77
CA ALA A 157 -2.84 11.75 14.57
C ALA A 157 -1.33 11.85 14.81
N VAL A 158 -0.86 12.79 15.65
CA VAL A 158 0.54 12.90 16.06
C VAL A 158 0.92 11.73 16.96
N GLY A 159 0.09 11.40 17.95
CA GLY A 159 0.32 10.24 18.83
C GLY A 159 0.43 8.92 18.05
N MET A 160 -0.43 8.71 17.05
CA MET A 160 -0.40 7.53 16.20
C MET A 160 0.89 7.38 15.38
N LYS A 161 1.64 8.45 15.12
CA LYS A 161 2.94 8.35 14.42
C LYS A 161 3.97 7.54 15.22
N PHE A 162 3.95 7.63 16.54
CA PHE A 162 4.85 6.82 17.38
C PHE A 162 4.47 5.34 17.33
N SER A 163 3.18 5.02 17.36
CA SER A 163 2.69 3.65 17.20
C SER A 163 3.06 3.07 15.84
N THR A 164 3.00 3.87 14.77
CA THR A 164 3.35 3.46 13.41
C THR A 164 4.82 3.04 13.28
N ILE A 165 5.72 3.62 14.09
CA ILE A 165 7.14 3.20 14.10
C ILE A 165 7.25 1.75 14.57
N LEU A 166 6.60 1.41 15.69
CA LEU A 166 6.59 0.03 16.23
C LEU A 166 5.90 -0.94 15.26
N GLU A 167 4.78 -0.53 14.69
CA GLU A 167 4.06 -1.30 13.68
C GLU A 167 4.94 -1.61 12.46
N THR A 168 5.75 -0.65 12.02
CA THR A 168 6.68 -0.84 10.89
C THR A 168 7.67 -1.97 11.16
N PHE A 169 8.24 -2.05 12.36
CA PHE A 169 9.11 -3.17 12.75
C PHE A 169 8.35 -4.50 12.68
N SER A 170 7.15 -4.55 13.24
CA SER A 170 6.31 -5.76 13.21
C SER A 170 5.98 -6.20 11.80
N VAL A 171 5.66 -5.26 10.91
CA VAL A 171 5.38 -5.54 9.48
C VAL A 171 6.61 -6.11 8.77
N ILE A 172 7.81 -5.58 9.03
CA ILE A 172 9.06 -6.09 8.44
C ILE A 172 9.29 -7.55 8.85
N VAL A 173 9.16 -7.84 10.15
CA VAL A 173 9.31 -9.20 10.67
C VAL A 173 8.24 -10.12 10.06
N TYR A 174 6.99 -9.67 10.01
CA TYR A 174 5.91 -10.44 9.41
C TYR A 174 6.13 -10.74 7.92
N GLN A 175 6.60 -9.77 7.15
CA GLN A 175 6.88 -9.96 5.72
C GLN A 175 8.04 -10.95 5.48
N ALA A 176 9.11 -10.86 6.26
CA ALA A 176 10.22 -11.80 6.20
C ALA A 176 9.77 -13.23 6.58
N TRP A 177 8.98 -13.33 7.64
CA TRP A 177 8.36 -14.56 8.06
C TRP A 177 7.46 -15.19 6.99
N GLN A 178 6.56 -14.40 6.41
CA GLN A 178 5.63 -14.87 5.39
C GLN A 178 6.34 -15.48 4.18
N GLU A 179 7.40 -14.85 3.69
CA GLU A 179 8.18 -15.38 2.56
C GLU A 179 8.85 -16.71 2.91
N THR A 180 9.41 -16.81 4.11
CA THR A 180 10.08 -18.02 4.60
C THR A 180 9.08 -19.15 4.83
N ALA A 181 7.93 -18.85 5.45
CA ALA A 181 6.87 -19.81 5.71
C ALA A 181 6.29 -20.42 4.42
N ILE A 182 6.09 -19.59 3.38
CA ILE A 182 5.62 -20.08 2.08
C ILE A 182 6.63 -21.04 1.44
N LYS A 183 7.92 -20.69 1.47
CA LYS A 183 8.98 -21.54 0.90
C LYS A 183 9.15 -22.86 1.66
N GLN A 184 8.97 -22.83 2.98
CA GLN A 184 9.14 -24.00 3.86
C GLN A 184 7.88 -24.88 3.96
N TYR A 185 6.75 -24.42 3.41
CA TYR A 185 5.47 -25.15 3.54
C TYR A 185 5.50 -26.54 2.91
N GLU A 186 6.21 -26.72 1.80
CA GLU A 186 6.36 -27.99 1.08
C GLU A 186 7.64 -28.76 1.46
N ALA A 187 8.45 -28.22 2.38
CA ALA A 187 9.70 -28.86 2.78
C ALA A 187 9.47 -30.08 3.72
N PRO A 188 10.28 -31.14 3.64
CA PRO A 188 10.11 -32.33 4.46
C PRO A 188 10.35 -32.10 5.96
N ASP A 189 11.07 -31.05 6.33
CA ASP A 189 11.35 -30.63 7.71
C ASP A 189 10.38 -29.57 8.26
N ARG A 190 9.24 -29.38 7.59
CA ARG A 190 8.22 -28.37 7.92
C ARG A 190 7.87 -28.32 9.40
N GLU A 191 7.57 -29.46 10.00
CA GLU A 191 7.07 -29.51 11.40
C GLU A 191 8.15 -29.07 12.40
N VAL A 192 9.39 -29.46 12.17
CA VAL A 192 10.53 -29.09 13.02
C VAL A 192 10.79 -27.58 12.91
N PHE A 193 10.72 -27.05 11.69
CA PHE A 193 10.91 -25.63 11.43
C PHE A 193 9.86 -24.78 12.13
N PHE A 194 8.55 -25.10 11.96
CA PHE A 194 7.46 -24.35 12.59
C PHE A 194 7.49 -24.47 14.13
N SER A 195 7.83 -25.66 14.67
CA SER A 195 7.97 -25.86 16.11
C SER A 195 9.09 -25.01 16.71
N ARG A 196 10.26 -24.91 16.05
CA ARG A 196 11.37 -24.06 16.51
C ARG A 196 10.96 -22.58 16.57
N ILE A 197 10.24 -22.11 15.56
CA ILE A 197 9.81 -20.72 15.53
C ILE A 197 8.75 -20.45 16.58
N PHE A 198 7.78 -21.34 16.75
CA PHE A 198 6.78 -21.21 17.80
C PHE A 198 7.43 -21.10 19.18
N ASN A 199 8.43 -21.94 19.46
CA ASN A 199 9.19 -21.89 20.72
C ASN A 199 10.06 -20.63 20.87
N ALA A 200 10.46 -19.98 19.77
CA ALA A 200 11.23 -18.74 19.81
C ALA A 200 10.35 -17.50 20.03
N TYR A 201 9.03 -17.59 19.73
CA TYR A 201 8.06 -16.51 19.91
C TYR A 201 7.27 -16.64 21.23
N SER A 202 7.33 -17.77 21.87
CA SER A 202 6.71 -18.09 23.16
C SER A 202 7.64 -17.74 24.33
#